data_994c34747c6ba98f4cee11f91a1ee182
#
_entry.id   994c34747c6ba98f4cee11f91a1ee182
#
_cell.length_a   1.000
_cell.length_b   1.000
_cell.length_c   1.000
_cell.angle_alpha   90.00
_cell.angle_beta   90.00
_cell.angle_gamma   90.00
#
_symmetry.space_group_name_H-M   'P 1'
#
loop_
_entity.id
_entity.type
_entity.pdbx_description
1 polymer ?
#
loop_
_entity_poly.entity_id
_entity_poly.type
_entity_poly.pdbx_seq_one_letter_code
_entity_poly.pdbx_strand_id
1 'polypeptide(L)'
;MLSPGLYEQIINTALKHELSEVPDARKSVAPIDKAEASKVLAQYLADVVQKGLDNVVDNGGDLSKQIGLVNQIVDLIQNITGKTDFAVLGVDQRAEQLLALLREQDPRLAVGKTAADLSRPETSIAQSSLFTGAIHEPQMYTELKKEIVSADRIDMSFIKWSGLRLLIDELREFTQNGGQLRIITTSYMGATDVKAIEELHKLSNTQIKISYDTERTRLHAKAYVFYRNTGFTTAYVGSSNLSNAAISSGLEWNVKVTRKDLPETIDKINATFESYWNSPEFECYTEGQKERLVRALKAEKYFEANETEVYTMDIAPYSYQQEILDKLEAERTVRGYTRNLVV
;
A
#
# COMPACT_ATOMS: atom_id res chain seq x y z
N MET A 1 -15.60 -7.06 -33.49
CA MET A 1 -16.57 -7.99 -32.82
C MET A 1 -16.06 -8.22 -31.40
N LEU A 2 -16.92 -8.01 -30.41
CA LEU A 2 -16.58 -8.20 -28.97
C LEU A 2 -16.34 -9.67 -28.66
N SER A 3 -15.30 -9.95 -27.89
CA SER A 3 -15.03 -11.31 -27.38
C SER A 3 -16.03 -11.65 -26.26
N PRO A 4 -16.53 -12.90 -26.19
CA PRO A 4 -17.34 -13.32 -25.04
C PRO A 4 -16.53 -13.26 -23.73
N GLY A 5 -17.15 -12.70 -22.64
CA GLY A 5 -16.48 -12.60 -21.37
C GLY A 5 -17.13 -11.60 -20.41
N LEU A 6 -16.46 -11.34 -19.29
CA LEU A 6 -16.88 -10.31 -18.32
C LEU A 6 -16.29 -8.96 -18.73
N TYR A 7 -17.10 -7.93 -18.59
CA TYR A 7 -16.76 -6.55 -18.90
C TYR A 7 -17.15 -5.65 -17.73
N GLU A 8 -16.33 -4.65 -17.47
CA GLU A 8 -16.61 -3.56 -16.54
C GLU A 8 -16.12 -2.25 -17.19
N GLN A 9 -16.89 -1.76 -18.18
CA GLN A 9 -16.53 -0.57 -18.93
C GLN A 9 -17.73 0.26 -19.31
N ILE A 10 -17.52 1.56 -19.47
CA ILE A 10 -18.53 2.49 -19.94
C ILE A 10 -18.91 2.18 -21.40
N ILE A 11 -20.22 2.14 -21.66
CA ILE A 11 -20.73 2.01 -23.01
C ILE A 11 -20.66 3.38 -23.70
N ASN A 12 -19.64 3.56 -24.52
CA ASN A 12 -19.52 4.70 -25.43
C ASN A 12 -20.26 4.46 -26.74
N THR A 13 -20.26 5.44 -27.63
CA THR A 13 -21.01 5.40 -28.90
C THR A 13 -20.58 4.19 -29.79
N ALA A 14 -19.27 3.90 -29.86
CA ALA A 14 -18.76 2.79 -30.65
C ALA A 14 -19.23 1.44 -30.08
N LEU A 15 -19.05 1.24 -28.78
CA LEU A 15 -19.47 0.02 -28.10
C LEU A 15 -21.00 -0.18 -28.16
N LYS A 16 -21.77 0.92 -28.06
CA LYS A 16 -23.23 0.87 -28.20
C LYS A 16 -23.62 0.34 -29.58
N HIS A 17 -22.92 0.73 -30.64
CA HIS A 17 -23.16 0.24 -32.00
C HIS A 17 -22.85 -1.27 -32.09
N GLU A 18 -21.71 -1.74 -31.60
CA GLU A 18 -21.38 -3.17 -31.62
C GLU A 18 -22.38 -4.01 -30.79
N LEU A 19 -22.83 -3.49 -29.61
CA LEU A 19 -23.80 -4.15 -28.75
C LEU A 19 -25.21 -4.21 -29.35
N SER A 20 -25.55 -3.36 -30.34
CA SER A 20 -26.86 -3.38 -30.98
C SER A 20 -27.09 -4.65 -31.77
N GLU A 21 -26.03 -5.30 -32.25
CA GLU A 21 -26.09 -6.58 -32.98
C GLU A 21 -26.10 -7.80 -32.04
N VAL A 22 -25.91 -7.61 -30.72
CA VAL A 22 -25.90 -8.70 -29.73
C VAL A 22 -27.28 -8.85 -29.13
N PRO A 23 -27.91 -10.04 -29.17
CA PRO A 23 -29.20 -10.27 -28.51
C PRO A 23 -29.19 -9.98 -27.04
N ASP A 24 -30.30 -9.45 -26.50
CA ASP A 24 -30.39 -9.05 -25.06
C ASP A 24 -30.13 -10.21 -24.10
N ALA A 25 -30.53 -11.42 -24.45
CA ALA A 25 -30.27 -12.62 -23.67
C ALA A 25 -28.76 -12.98 -23.52
N ARG A 26 -27.91 -12.34 -24.31
CA ARG A 26 -26.44 -12.61 -24.35
C ARG A 26 -25.62 -11.44 -23.77
N LYS A 27 -26.22 -10.36 -23.34
CA LYS A 27 -25.54 -9.20 -22.75
C LYS A 27 -26.18 -8.82 -21.41
N SER A 28 -25.36 -8.36 -20.50
CA SER A 28 -25.80 -7.77 -19.23
C SER A 28 -25.33 -6.32 -19.17
N VAL A 29 -26.27 -5.41 -19.03
CA VAL A 29 -26.00 -3.97 -18.96
C VAL A 29 -26.72 -3.39 -17.76
N ALA A 30 -26.02 -2.62 -16.94
CA ALA A 30 -26.57 -1.92 -15.79
C ALA A 30 -26.21 -0.42 -15.85
N PRO A 31 -27.02 0.46 -15.27
CA PRO A 31 -26.64 1.86 -15.12
C PRO A 31 -25.45 1.97 -14.15
N ILE A 32 -24.60 3.00 -14.37
CA ILE A 32 -23.53 3.33 -13.44
C ILE A 32 -24.16 3.75 -12.10
N ASP A 33 -23.62 3.24 -10.98
CA ASP A 33 -24.04 3.69 -9.66
C ASP A 33 -23.79 5.20 -9.53
N LYS A 34 -24.82 5.93 -9.07
CA LYS A 34 -24.73 7.38 -8.92
C LYS A 34 -23.67 7.82 -7.93
N ALA A 35 -23.41 7.03 -6.89
CA ALA A 35 -22.37 7.31 -5.89
C ALA A 35 -20.96 7.19 -6.48
N GLU A 36 -20.75 6.27 -7.43
CA GLU A 36 -19.47 6.01 -8.07
C GLU A 36 -19.31 6.73 -9.41
N ALA A 37 -20.36 7.35 -9.93
CA ALA A 37 -20.40 7.89 -11.29
C ALA A 37 -19.26 8.88 -11.59
N SER A 38 -18.95 9.78 -10.66
CA SER A 38 -17.87 10.76 -10.85
C SER A 38 -16.51 10.09 -11.00
N LYS A 39 -16.24 9.04 -10.22
CA LYS A 39 -15.00 8.28 -10.25
C LYS A 39 -14.88 7.50 -11.57
N VAL A 40 -15.92 6.75 -11.90
CA VAL A 40 -15.95 5.91 -13.12
C VAL A 40 -15.81 6.77 -14.39
N LEU A 41 -16.51 7.91 -14.43
CA LEU A 41 -16.41 8.85 -15.56
C LEU A 41 -15.05 9.54 -15.64
N ALA A 42 -14.46 9.89 -14.50
CA ALA A 42 -13.11 10.48 -14.47
C ALA A 42 -12.05 9.49 -14.97
N GLN A 43 -12.11 8.22 -14.58
CA GLN A 43 -11.21 7.17 -15.07
C GLN A 43 -11.36 6.99 -16.58
N TYR A 44 -12.60 6.89 -17.07
CA TYR A 44 -12.86 6.81 -18.51
C TYR A 44 -12.29 8.01 -19.28
N LEU A 45 -12.48 9.23 -18.72
CA LEU A 45 -11.95 10.44 -19.34
C LEU A 45 -10.43 10.46 -19.35
N ALA A 46 -9.77 9.98 -18.30
CA ALA A 46 -8.31 9.86 -18.25
C ALA A 46 -7.78 8.99 -19.40
N ASP A 47 -8.42 7.84 -19.67
CA ASP A 47 -8.05 6.96 -20.79
C ASP A 47 -8.24 7.65 -22.15
N VAL A 48 -9.30 8.44 -22.30
CA VAL A 48 -9.55 9.22 -23.54
C VAL A 48 -8.51 10.29 -23.72
N VAL A 49 -8.17 11.02 -22.66
CA VAL A 49 -7.13 12.07 -22.68
C VAL A 49 -5.77 11.45 -23.01
N GLN A 50 -5.41 10.33 -22.39
CA GLN A 50 -4.15 9.62 -22.69
C GLN A 50 -4.06 9.28 -24.19
N LYS A 51 -5.10 8.66 -24.75
CA LYS A 51 -5.15 8.36 -26.19
C LYS A 51 -5.02 9.60 -27.06
N GLY A 52 -5.59 10.73 -26.62
CA GLY A 52 -5.45 12.02 -27.31
C GLY A 52 -4.02 12.54 -27.31
N LEU A 53 -3.35 12.46 -26.14
CA LEU A 53 -1.95 12.87 -25.97
C LEU A 53 -1.00 11.98 -26.79
N ASP A 54 -1.23 10.63 -26.78
CA ASP A 54 -0.45 9.68 -27.58
C ASP A 54 -0.62 9.99 -29.08
N ASN A 55 -1.85 10.24 -29.53
CA ASN A 55 -2.11 10.60 -30.91
C ASN A 55 -1.42 11.90 -31.35
N VAL A 56 -1.29 12.87 -30.45
CA VAL A 56 -0.49 14.10 -30.73
C VAL A 56 0.96 13.74 -31.01
N VAL A 57 1.55 12.82 -30.24
CA VAL A 57 2.94 12.36 -30.44
C VAL A 57 3.08 11.58 -31.75
N ASP A 58 2.18 10.62 -31.98
CA ASP A 58 2.19 9.76 -33.18
C ASP A 58 2.10 10.57 -34.47
N ASN A 59 1.44 11.73 -34.43
CA ASN A 59 1.33 12.66 -35.56
C ASN A 59 2.46 13.71 -35.59
N GLY A 60 3.57 13.49 -34.88
CA GLY A 60 4.73 14.38 -34.86
C GLY A 60 4.52 15.68 -34.07
N GLY A 61 3.59 15.68 -33.14
CA GLY A 61 3.41 16.76 -32.19
C GLY A 61 4.47 16.73 -31.09
N ASP A 62 4.81 17.90 -30.59
CA ASP A 62 5.75 18.08 -29.49
C ASP A 62 5.04 18.24 -28.14
N LEU A 63 5.82 18.40 -27.08
CA LEU A 63 5.32 18.63 -25.73
C LEU A 63 4.42 19.89 -25.63
N SER A 64 4.73 20.94 -26.40
CA SER A 64 3.92 22.17 -26.43
C SER A 64 2.49 21.92 -26.92
N LYS A 65 2.33 21.06 -27.92
CA LYS A 65 0.99 20.65 -28.42
C LYS A 65 0.23 19.79 -27.42
N GLN A 66 0.94 18.91 -26.70
CA GLN A 66 0.33 18.14 -25.61
C GLN A 66 -0.16 19.06 -24.48
N ILE A 67 0.66 20.03 -24.05
CA ILE A 67 0.27 21.04 -23.05
C ILE A 67 -0.93 21.84 -23.55
N GLY A 68 -0.93 22.24 -24.82
CA GLY A 68 -2.06 22.94 -25.45
C GLY A 68 -3.36 22.15 -25.35
N LEU A 69 -3.32 20.83 -25.61
CA LEU A 69 -4.49 19.95 -25.45
C LEU A 69 -4.96 19.90 -24.00
N VAL A 70 -4.05 19.72 -23.04
CA VAL A 70 -4.38 19.70 -21.61
C VAL A 70 -5.03 21.01 -21.17
N ASN A 71 -4.45 22.15 -21.57
CA ASN A 71 -4.98 23.48 -21.20
C ASN A 71 -6.37 23.75 -21.81
N GLN A 72 -6.62 23.28 -23.03
CA GLN A 72 -7.97 23.38 -23.63
C GLN A 72 -9.01 22.56 -22.82
N ILE A 73 -8.62 21.40 -22.29
CA ILE A 73 -9.51 20.59 -21.44
C ILE A 73 -9.78 21.32 -20.11
N VAL A 74 -8.75 21.91 -19.49
CA VAL A 74 -8.89 22.74 -18.29
C VAL A 74 -9.84 23.91 -18.53
N ASP A 75 -9.66 24.65 -19.62
CA ASP A 75 -10.52 25.74 -20.01
C ASP A 75 -11.98 25.33 -20.25
N LEU A 76 -12.18 24.16 -20.89
CA LEU A 76 -13.51 23.60 -21.11
C LEU A 76 -14.21 23.28 -19.77
N ILE A 77 -13.50 22.66 -18.82
CA ILE A 77 -14.03 22.35 -17.49
C ILE A 77 -14.39 23.63 -16.75
N GLN A 78 -13.52 24.66 -16.81
CA GLN A 78 -13.81 25.97 -16.22
C GLN A 78 -15.07 26.60 -16.79
N ASN A 79 -15.18 26.60 -18.12
CA ASN A 79 -16.32 27.21 -18.81
C ASN A 79 -17.65 26.54 -18.49
N ILE A 80 -17.65 25.19 -18.38
CA ILE A 80 -18.85 24.41 -18.05
C ILE A 80 -19.24 24.56 -16.58
N THR A 81 -18.25 24.56 -15.65
CA THR A 81 -18.52 24.61 -14.21
C THR A 81 -18.73 26.02 -13.69
N GLY A 82 -18.28 27.03 -14.41
CA GLY A 82 -18.31 28.44 -14.01
C GLY A 82 -17.41 28.76 -12.81
N LYS A 83 -16.53 27.86 -12.41
CA LYS A 83 -15.62 28.04 -11.26
C LYS A 83 -14.26 28.56 -11.72
N THR A 84 -13.84 29.70 -11.17
CA THR A 84 -12.54 30.35 -11.47
C THR A 84 -11.34 29.56 -10.95
N ASP A 85 -11.54 28.66 -9.99
CA ASP A 85 -10.48 27.85 -9.39
C ASP A 85 -9.78 26.92 -10.40
N PHE A 86 -10.45 26.58 -11.49
CA PHE A 86 -9.86 25.75 -12.54
C PHE A 86 -8.88 26.54 -13.43
N ALA A 87 -9.01 27.86 -13.56
CA ALA A 87 -8.11 28.67 -14.39
C ALA A 87 -6.63 28.55 -13.97
N VAL A 88 -6.39 28.39 -12.68
CA VAL A 88 -5.02 28.27 -12.12
C VAL A 88 -4.42 26.88 -12.28
N LEU A 89 -5.17 25.90 -12.81
CA LEU A 89 -4.71 24.53 -13.02
C LEU A 89 -4.09 24.31 -14.42
N GLY A 90 -4.04 25.34 -15.26
CA GLY A 90 -3.35 25.27 -16.54
C GLY A 90 -1.85 24.96 -16.36
N VAL A 91 -1.32 24.12 -17.23
CA VAL A 91 0.10 23.72 -17.23
C VAL A 91 0.93 24.83 -17.87
N ASP A 92 2.03 25.25 -17.19
CA ASP A 92 2.99 26.21 -17.75
C ASP A 92 3.69 25.62 -18.98
N GLN A 93 4.03 26.49 -19.93
CA GLN A 93 4.65 26.07 -21.20
C GLN A 93 6.01 25.38 -21.03
N ARG A 94 6.71 25.60 -19.92
CA ARG A 94 7.97 24.92 -19.60
C ARG A 94 7.77 23.47 -19.17
N ALA A 95 6.56 23.06 -18.81
CA ALA A 95 6.20 21.71 -18.36
C ALA A 95 7.10 21.19 -17.24
N GLU A 96 7.38 22.01 -16.23
CA GLU A 96 8.23 21.67 -15.10
C GLU A 96 7.44 20.95 -14.01
N GLN A 97 8.13 20.07 -13.29
CA GLN A 97 7.59 19.40 -12.12
C GLN A 97 8.30 19.86 -10.85
N LEU A 98 7.54 20.20 -9.82
CA LEU A 98 8.11 20.44 -8.49
C LEU A 98 8.51 19.10 -7.89
N LEU A 99 9.80 18.88 -7.70
CA LEU A 99 10.37 17.65 -7.21
C LEU A 99 10.68 17.66 -5.71
N ALA A 100 11.09 18.82 -5.17
CA ALA A 100 11.37 18.99 -3.75
C ALA A 100 11.20 20.45 -3.33
N LEU A 101 10.75 20.64 -2.10
CA LEU A 101 10.73 21.94 -1.42
C LEU A 101 11.26 21.72 0.01
N LEU A 102 12.29 22.46 0.40
CA LEU A 102 12.93 22.33 1.69
C LEU A 102 12.61 23.53 2.58
N ARG A 103 12.69 23.30 3.89
CA ARG A 103 12.68 24.38 4.89
C ARG A 103 14.03 25.10 4.88
N GLU A 104 14.10 26.33 5.42
CA GLU A 104 15.36 27.09 5.50
C GLU A 104 16.49 26.34 6.21
N GLN A 105 16.16 25.53 7.21
CA GLN A 105 17.10 24.67 7.94
C GLN A 105 16.55 23.23 7.92
N ASP A 106 16.68 22.57 6.78
CA ASP A 106 16.23 21.18 6.66
C ASP A 106 17.37 20.23 7.11
N PRO A 107 17.14 19.41 8.15
CA PRO A 107 18.17 18.51 8.68
C PRO A 107 18.60 17.43 7.69
N ARG A 108 17.84 17.20 6.63
CA ARG A 108 18.14 16.23 5.56
C ARG A 108 19.22 16.75 4.59
N LEU A 109 19.57 18.03 4.69
CA LEU A 109 20.62 18.62 3.84
C LEU A 109 21.92 18.80 4.61
N ALA A 110 22.96 18.20 4.08
CA ALA A 110 24.33 18.53 4.51
C ALA A 110 24.71 19.96 4.07
N VAL A 111 25.65 20.56 4.76
CA VAL A 111 26.15 21.89 4.45
C VAL A 111 26.64 21.96 3.00
N GLY A 112 26.16 22.95 2.25
CA GLY A 112 26.53 23.17 0.85
C GLY A 112 25.73 22.34 -0.17
N LYS A 113 24.73 21.57 0.27
CA LYS A 113 23.78 20.83 -0.58
C LYS A 113 22.52 21.65 -0.85
N THR A 114 21.84 21.34 -1.93
CA THR A 114 20.60 22.01 -2.40
C THR A 114 19.43 21.02 -2.43
N ALA A 115 18.22 21.50 -2.70
CA ALA A 115 17.05 20.65 -2.87
C ALA A 115 17.22 19.59 -3.98
N ALA A 116 18.04 19.87 -4.98
CA ALA A 116 18.35 18.92 -6.05
C ALA A 116 19.18 17.72 -5.58
N ASP A 117 19.93 17.87 -4.48
CA ASP A 117 20.76 16.83 -3.89
C ASP A 117 19.96 15.91 -2.94
N LEU A 118 18.67 16.18 -2.72
CA LEU A 118 17.84 15.39 -1.83
C LEU A 118 17.65 13.97 -2.40
N SER A 119 17.92 12.98 -1.57
CA SER A 119 17.73 11.57 -1.96
C SER A 119 16.26 11.29 -2.23
N ARG A 120 15.97 10.69 -3.38
CA ARG A 120 14.62 10.32 -3.81
C ARG A 120 14.57 8.88 -4.31
N PRO A 121 13.45 8.16 -4.15
CA PRO A 121 13.21 6.91 -4.86
C PRO A 121 13.44 7.07 -6.36
N GLU A 122 13.95 6.01 -7.01
CA GLU A 122 14.11 5.99 -8.48
C GLU A 122 12.76 5.83 -9.17
N THR A 123 11.88 5.03 -8.56
CA THR A 123 10.50 4.91 -9.01
C THR A 123 9.67 6.09 -8.55
N SER A 124 8.67 6.45 -9.34
CA SER A 124 7.77 7.57 -9.03
C SER A 124 7.13 7.41 -7.65
N ILE A 125 7.03 8.53 -6.90
CA ILE A 125 6.25 8.59 -5.65
C ILE A 125 4.78 8.96 -5.90
N ALA A 126 4.41 9.14 -7.17
CA ALA A 126 3.05 9.47 -7.60
C ALA A 126 2.38 8.31 -8.36
N GLN A 127 3.14 7.34 -8.85
CA GLN A 127 2.64 6.19 -9.63
C GLN A 127 2.99 4.89 -8.93
N SER A 128 2.01 3.99 -8.88
CA SER A 128 2.20 2.64 -8.35
C SER A 128 3.02 1.78 -9.32
N SER A 129 3.74 0.80 -8.78
CA SER A 129 4.61 -0.07 -9.57
C SER A 129 4.74 -1.45 -8.93
N LEU A 130 5.13 -2.44 -9.73
CA LEU A 130 5.43 -3.79 -9.29
C LEU A 130 6.95 -3.99 -9.31
N PHE A 131 7.50 -4.51 -8.24
CA PHE A 131 8.89 -4.99 -8.15
C PHE A 131 8.87 -6.51 -8.23
N THR A 132 9.59 -7.07 -9.18
CA THR A 132 9.69 -8.52 -9.42
C THR A 132 11.09 -9.06 -9.15
N GLY A 133 12.04 -8.17 -8.87
CA GLY A 133 13.46 -8.51 -8.77
C GLY A 133 14.13 -8.70 -10.14
N ALA A 134 13.53 -8.19 -11.21
CA ALA A 134 14.11 -8.25 -12.55
C ALA A 134 15.38 -7.36 -12.65
N ILE A 135 16.32 -7.75 -13.52
CA ILE A 135 17.65 -7.12 -13.66
C ILE A 135 17.57 -5.62 -14.00
N HIS A 136 16.51 -5.21 -14.68
CA HIS A 136 16.32 -3.81 -15.10
C HIS A 136 15.50 -2.96 -14.12
N GLU A 137 15.01 -3.56 -13.04
CA GLU A 137 14.29 -2.86 -11.99
C GLU A 137 15.28 -2.31 -10.96
N PRO A 138 14.97 -1.15 -10.34
CA PRO A 138 15.71 -0.70 -9.16
C PRO A 138 15.64 -1.77 -8.07
N GLN A 139 16.76 -2.02 -7.41
CA GLN A 139 16.74 -2.96 -6.29
C GLN A 139 15.85 -2.42 -5.16
N MET A 140 14.93 -3.24 -4.67
CA MET A 140 14.00 -2.86 -3.60
C MET A 140 14.71 -2.28 -2.38
N TYR A 141 15.88 -2.81 -2.03
CA TYR A 141 16.72 -2.31 -0.96
C TYR A 141 17.12 -0.84 -1.16
N THR A 142 17.59 -0.48 -2.35
CA THR A 142 17.98 0.89 -2.71
C THR A 142 16.76 1.83 -2.67
N GLU A 143 15.64 1.36 -3.16
CA GLU A 143 14.39 2.11 -3.09
C GLU A 143 13.96 2.37 -1.64
N LEU A 144 13.93 1.33 -0.80
CA LEU A 144 13.54 1.46 0.61
C LEU A 144 14.44 2.44 1.38
N LYS A 145 15.76 2.45 1.13
CA LYS A 145 16.67 3.45 1.71
C LYS A 145 16.25 4.88 1.36
N LYS A 146 15.93 5.11 0.10
CA LYS A 146 15.50 6.43 -0.40
C LYS A 146 14.10 6.81 0.12
N GLU A 147 13.21 5.83 0.27
CA GLU A 147 11.90 6.02 0.91
C GLU A 147 12.08 6.46 2.37
N ILE A 148 12.95 5.78 3.14
CA ILE A 148 13.23 6.07 4.55
C ILE A 148 13.70 7.52 4.72
N VAL A 149 14.74 7.92 4.00
CA VAL A 149 15.34 9.26 4.19
C VAL A 149 14.45 10.40 3.68
N SER A 150 13.47 10.10 2.85
CA SER A 150 12.53 11.08 2.28
C SER A 150 11.15 11.11 2.98
N ALA A 151 10.90 10.25 3.95
CA ALA A 151 9.67 10.20 4.70
C ALA A 151 9.65 11.19 5.89
N ASP A 152 8.45 11.48 6.41
CA ASP A 152 8.24 12.21 7.68
C ASP A 152 7.77 11.26 8.80
N ARG A 153 7.03 10.19 8.45
CA ARG A 153 6.64 9.09 9.34
C ARG A 153 6.71 7.76 8.59
N ILE A 154 7.09 6.72 9.31
CA ILE A 154 7.16 5.36 8.76
C ILE A 154 6.37 4.42 9.67
N ASP A 155 5.48 3.62 9.07
CA ASP A 155 4.79 2.53 9.72
C ASP A 155 5.24 1.21 9.09
N MET A 156 5.71 0.27 9.90
CA MET A 156 6.24 -1.01 9.43
C MET A 156 5.56 -2.18 10.11
N SER A 157 5.32 -3.23 9.36
CA SER A 157 4.93 -4.52 9.92
C SER A 157 5.92 -5.60 9.49
N PHE A 158 6.24 -6.49 10.42
CA PHE A 158 7.04 -7.68 10.17
C PHE A 158 8.52 -7.42 9.81
N ILE A 159 9.44 -7.54 10.80
CA ILE A 159 10.86 -7.19 10.61
C ILE A 159 11.77 -8.31 11.10
N LYS A 160 12.68 -8.79 10.22
CA LYS A 160 13.78 -9.69 10.57
C LYS A 160 15.11 -8.95 10.56
N TRP A 161 16.03 -9.35 11.44
CA TRP A 161 17.36 -8.75 11.53
C TRP A 161 18.15 -8.84 10.24
N SER A 162 17.99 -9.93 9.50
CA SER A 162 18.71 -10.15 8.24
C SER A 162 18.49 -9.03 7.20
N GLY A 163 17.30 -8.47 7.14
CA GLY A 163 16.98 -7.33 6.28
C GLY A 163 17.17 -5.99 6.99
N LEU A 164 16.73 -5.88 8.25
CA LEU A 164 16.84 -4.64 9.02
C LEU A 164 18.28 -4.12 9.09
N ARG A 165 19.27 -5.00 9.29
CA ARG A 165 20.69 -4.63 9.35
C ARG A 165 21.18 -3.84 8.13
N LEU A 166 20.49 -3.93 7.00
CA LEU A 166 20.79 -3.21 5.79
C LEU A 166 20.17 -1.82 5.72
N LEU A 167 19.18 -1.55 6.57
CA LEU A 167 18.40 -0.30 6.61
C LEU A 167 18.55 0.44 7.95
N ILE A 168 19.28 -0.15 8.92
CA ILE A 168 19.33 0.37 10.29
C ILE A 168 19.99 1.75 10.38
N ASP A 169 20.95 2.02 9.52
CA ASP A 169 21.65 3.30 9.52
C ASP A 169 20.75 4.42 8.98
N GLU A 170 20.02 4.17 7.91
CA GLU A 170 19.02 5.11 7.37
C GLU A 170 17.88 5.33 8.36
N LEU A 171 17.40 4.29 9.04
CA LEU A 171 16.37 4.42 10.07
C LEU A 171 16.87 5.21 11.27
N ARG A 172 18.14 5.05 11.66
CA ARG A 172 18.78 5.82 12.72
C ARG A 172 18.87 7.31 12.37
N GLU A 173 19.36 7.62 11.18
CA GLU A 173 19.42 8.97 10.67
C GLU A 173 18.03 9.60 10.59
N PHE A 174 17.06 8.88 10.02
CA PHE A 174 15.66 9.30 9.92
C PHE A 174 15.07 9.68 11.29
N THR A 175 15.23 8.83 12.31
CA THR A 175 14.66 9.05 13.63
C THR A 175 15.41 10.15 14.41
N GLN A 176 16.73 10.28 14.21
CA GLN A 176 17.53 11.37 14.79
C GLN A 176 17.15 12.74 14.18
N ASN A 177 16.76 12.77 12.92
CA ASN A 177 16.28 13.97 12.24
C ASN A 177 14.80 14.31 12.55
N GLY A 178 14.19 13.61 13.53
CA GLY A 178 12.84 13.89 14.02
C GLY A 178 11.75 13.05 13.35
N GLY A 179 12.10 12.15 12.43
CA GLY A 179 11.16 11.21 11.81
C GLY A 179 10.54 10.27 12.85
N GLN A 180 9.26 9.93 12.69
CA GLN A 180 8.53 9.03 13.56
C GLN A 180 8.50 7.62 12.98
N LEU A 181 8.94 6.62 13.75
CA LEU A 181 8.91 5.21 13.37
C LEU A 181 7.96 4.42 14.27
N ARG A 182 6.95 3.79 13.67
CA ARG A 182 6.03 2.90 14.36
C ARG A 182 6.13 1.49 13.79
N ILE A 183 6.17 0.50 14.65
CA ILE A 183 6.36 -0.90 14.26
C ILE A 183 5.32 -1.75 14.94
N ILE A 184 4.63 -2.58 14.17
CA ILE A 184 3.81 -3.69 14.67
C ILE A 184 4.44 -5.01 14.26
N THR A 185 4.52 -5.96 15.17
CA THR A 185 5.04 -7.30 14.88
C THR A 185 4.39 -8.34 15.77
N THR A 186 4.78 -9.60 15.62
CA THR A 186 4.22 -10.72 16.37
C THR A 186 5.30 -11.75 16.71
N SER A 187 5.06 -12.55 17.73
CA SER A 187 5.87 -13.73 18.03
C SER A 187 5.55 -14.91 17.11
N TYR A 188 4.39 -14.91 16.43
CA TYR A 188 3.92 -15.98 15.57
C TYR A 188 4.90 -16.35 14.45
N MET A 189 5.14 -17.64 14.23
CA MET A 189 6.00 -18.21 13.18
C MET A 189 7.41 -17.58 13.08
N GLY A 190 8.01 -17.17 14.19
CA GLY A 190 9.32 -16.53 14.16
C GLY A 190 9.34 -15.28 13.25
N ALA A 191 8.20 -14.60 13.15
CA ALA A 191 8.01 -13.41 12.32
C ALA A 191 8.98 -12.28 12.66
N THR A 192 9.51 -12.30 13.89
CA THR A 192 10.43 -11.28 14.37
C THR A 192 11.68 -11.88 15.02
N ASP A 193 12.71 -11.06 15.15
CA ASP A 193 13.94 -11.41 15.85
C ASP A 193 14.13 -10.51 17.08
N VAL A 194 14.54 -11.10 18.21
CA VAL A 194 14.87 -10.33 19.43
C VAL A 194 15.88 -9.23 19.10
N LYS A 195 16.94 -9.55 18.36
CA LYS A 195 17.97 -8.59 17.97
C LYS A 195 17.42 -7.42 17.15
N ALA A 196 16.48 -7.69 16.23
CA ALA A 196 15.84 -6.63 15.46
C ALA A 196 15.06 -5.66 16.37
N ILE A 197 14.26 -6.21 17.29
CA ILE A 197 13.49 -5.41 18.25
C ILE A 197 14.40 -4.58 19.15
N GLU A 198 15.49 -5.16 19.67
CA GLU A 198 16.44 -4.44 20.54
C GLU A 198 17.15 -3.29 19.80
N GLU A 199 17.58 -3.51 18.57
CA GLU A 199 18.25 -2.46 17.78
C GLU A 199 17.28 -1.33 17.40
N LEU A 200 16.03 -1.68 17.06
CA LEU A 200 15.00 -0.69 16.75
C LEU A 200 14.56 0.08 18.01
N HIS A 201 14.48 -0.57 19.16
CA HIS A 201 14.11 0.09 20.41
C HIS A 201 15.12 1.15 20.88
N LYS A 202 16.39 1.04 20.45
CA LYS A 202 17.43 2.04 20.71
C LYS A 202 17.28 3.31 19.88
N LEU A 203 16.48 3.29 18.81
CA LEU A 203 16.29 4.43 17.94
C LEU A 203 15.38 5.48 18.63
N SER A 204 15.73 6.75 18.50
CA SER A 204 14.87 7.86 18.93
C SER A 204 13.53 7.84 18.18
N ASN A 205 12.50 8.44 18.74
CA ASN A 205 11.16 8.56 18.10
C ASN A 205 10.60 7.25 17.55
N THR A 206 10.97 6.11 18.16
CA THR A 206 10.54 4.77 17.72
C THR A 206 9.62 4.14 18.74
N GLN A 207 8.50 3.61 18.27
CA GLN A 207 7.54 2.86 19.08
C GLN A 207 7.32 1.48 18.46
N ILE A 208 7.35 0.45 19.29
CA ILE A 208 7.18 -0.94 18.87
C ILE A 208 6.03 -1.55 19.63
N LYS A 209 5.11 -2.21 18.91
CA LYS A 209 4.04 -2.99 19.51
C LYS A 209 4.11 -4.43 19.03
N ILE A 210 3.91 -5.37 19.94
CA ILE A 210 4.05 -6.81 19.70
C ILE A 210 2.77 -7.53 20.08
N SER A 211 2.22 -8.33 19.17
CA SER A 211 1.20 -9.33 19.50
C SER A 211 1.90 -10.63 19.91
N TYR A 212 1.47 -11.16 21.04
CA TYR A 212 1.87 -12.48 21.56
C TYR A 212 0.78 -13.54 21.34
N ASP A 213 -0.33 -13.17 20.71
CA ASP A 213 -1.40 -14.11 20.34
C ASP A 213 -1.01 -14.82 19.05
N THR A 214 -0.73 -16.11 19.16
CA THR A 214 -0.33 -16.97 18.03
C THR A 214 -1.48 -17.85 17.53
N GLU A 215 -2.62 -17.83 18.23
CA GLU A 215 -3.77 -18.67 17.92
C GLU A 215 -4.83 -17.94 17.10
N ARG A 216 -5.15 -16.70 17.47
CA ARG A 216 -6.26 -15.91 16.88
C ARG A 216 -5.80 -14.98 15.80
N THR A 217 -4.85 -14.10 16.14
CA THR A 217 -4.37 -13.07 15.20
C THR A 217 -3.00 -13.47 14.68
N ARG A 218 -2.99 -14.20 13.60
CA ARG A 218 -1.77 -14.59 12.89
C ARG A 218 -1.32 -13.45 12.01
N LEU A 219 -0.79 -12.37 12.61
CA LEU A 219 -0.29 -11.24 11.83
C LEU A 219 0.85 -11.70 10.91
N HIS A 220 0.58 -11.72 9.62
CA HIS A 220 1.55 -12.06 8.59
C HIS A 220 1.64 -10.96 7.51
N ALA A 221 1.14 -9.77 7.81
CA ALA A 221 1.18 -8.63 6.90
C ALA A 221 2.62 -8.11 6.77
N LYS A 222 3.07 -7.96 5.55
CA LYS A 222 4.35 -7.37 5.18
C LYS A 222 4.06 -6.09 4.45
N ALA A 223 3.93 -5.02 5.23
CA ALA A 223 3.60 -3.70 4.73
C ALA A 223 4.55 -2.66 5.33
N TYR A 224 5.05 -1.78 4.49
CA TYR A 224 5.94 -0.68 4.84
C TYR A 224 5.37 0.59 4.25
N VAL A 225 4.97 1.54 5.10
CA VAL A 225 4.28 2.76 4.67
C VAL A 225 5.15 3.96 5.01
N PHE A 226 5.42 4.77 4.01
CA PHE A 226 6.25 5.97 4.09
C PHE A 226 5.36 7.20 3.86
N TYR A 227 5.03 7.89 4.94
CA TYR A 227 4.19 9.08 4.90
C TYR A 227 5.03 10.31 4.65
N ARG A 228 4.50 11.21 3.82
CA ARG A 228 5.07 12.53 3.58
C ARG A 228 4.00 13.60 3.81
N ASN A 229 4.35 14.65 4.51
CA ASN A 229 3.45 15.79 4.79
C ASN A 229 3.02 16.49 3.50
N THR A 230 3.74 16.27 2.41
CA THR A 230 3.39 16.72 1.06
C THR A 230 2.22 15.94 0.43
N GLY A 231 1.76 14.85 1.08
CA GLY A 231 0.69 13.98 0.58
C GLY A 231 1.14 12.90 -0.42
N PHE A 232 2.44 12.78 -0.69
CA PHE A 232 3.01 11.71 -1.54
C PHE A 232 3.37 10.48 -0.71
N THR A 233 2.36 9.90 -0.05
CA THR A 233 2.52 8.66 0.71
C THR A 233 2.69 7.47 -0.22
N THR A 234 3.63 6.59 0.11
CA THR A 234 3.91 5.34 -0.60
C THR A 234 3.81 4.16 0.37
N ALA A 235 3.35 3.02 -0.11
CA ALA A 235 3.30 1.78 0.66
C ALA A 235 3.85 0.62 -0.18
N TYR A 236 4.61 -0.25 0.44
CA TYR A 236 5.07 -1.51 -0.16
C TYR A 236 4.35 -2.65 0.53
N VAL A 237 3.71 -3.50 -0.26
CA VAL A 237 2.98 -4.69 0.21
C VAL A 237 3.41 -5.88 -0.65
N GLY A 238 3.79 -6.98 0.00
CA GLY A 238 4.22 -8.16 -0.74
C GLY A 238 4.60 -9.34 0.12
N SER A 239 5.32 -10.28 -0.47
CA SER A 239 5.82 -11.49 0.19
C SER A 239 7.12 -11.26 0.98
N SER A 240 7.83 -10.17 0.71
CA SER A 240 9.16 -9.90 1.25
C SER A 240 9.17 -9.67 2.75
N ASN A 241 9.87 -10.52 3.46
CA ASN A 241 10.13 -10.40 4.92
C ASN A 241 11.24 -9.41 5.26
N LEU A 242 11.56 -8.39 4.45
CA LEU A 242 12.81 -7.67 4.64
C LEU A 242 13.97 -8.62 5.03
N SER A 243 14.07 -9.77 4.35
CA SER A 243 15.18 -10.69 4.51
C SER A 243 16.27 -10.37 3.49
N ASN A 244 17.51 -10.74 3.78
CA ASN A 244 18.63 -10.45 2.86
C ASN A 244 18.40 -11.04 1.45
N ALA A 245 17.81 -12.22 1.35
CA ALA A 245 17.47 -12.86 0.08
C ALA A 245 16.37 -12.11 -0.69
N ALA A 246 15.34 -11.65 0.02
CA ALA A 246 14.21 -10.92 -0.55
C ALA A 246 14.58 -9.52 -1.08
N ILE A 247 15.61 -8.93 -0.50
CA ILE A 247 16.01 -7.55 -0.82
C ILE A 247 17.14 -7.51 -1.85
N SER A 248 17.97 -8.56 -1.95
CA SER A 248 19.20 -8.51 -2.75
C SER A 248 19.18 -9.33 -4.04
N SER A 249 18.46 -10.46 -4.11
CA SER A 249 18.50 -11.36 -5.27
C SER A 249 17.34 -12.35 -5.39
N GLY A 250 16.38 -12.31 -4.45
CA GLY A 250 15.20 -13.19 -4.50
C GLY A 250 14.16 -12.71 -5.50
N LEU A 251 13.55 -13.63 -6.23
CA LEU A 251 12.38 -13.36 -7.07
C LEU A 251 11.15 -13.24 -6.17
N GLU A 252 10.97 -12.07 -5.55
CA GLU A 252 9.81 -11.76 -4.72
C GLU A 252 9.02 -10.60 -5.28
N TRP A 253 7.72 -10.77 -5.32
CA TRP A 253 6.82 -9.75 -5.84
C TRP A 253 6.36 -8.81 -4.73
N ASN A 254 6.64 -7.52 -4.93
CA ASN A 254 6.22 -6.46 -4.04
C ASN A 254 5.54 -5.37 -4.86
N VAL A 255 4.37 -4.97 -4.43
CA VAL A 255 3.63 -3.87 -5.04
C VAL A 255 3.94 -2.60 -4.27
N LYS A 256 4.44 -1.58 -4.95
CA LYS A 256 4.46 -0.21 -4.48
C LYS A 256 3.14 0.44 -4.85
N VAL A 257 2.39 0.86 -3.86
CA VAL A 257 1.14 1.61 -3.99
C VAL A 257 1.40 3.05 -3.60
N THR A 258 0.88 4.00 -4.35
CA THR A 258 1.02 5.43 -4.03
C THR A 258 -0.33 6.08 -3.78
N ARG A 259 -0.36 7.08 -2.87
CA ARG A 259 -1.60 7.81 -2.56
C ARG A 259 -2.13 8.62 -3.75
N LYS A 260 -1.25 9.06 -4.65
CA LYS A 260 -1.65 9.83 -5.82
C LYS A 260 -2.38 8.99 -6.87
N ASP A 261 -2.00 7.72 -6.95
CA ASP A 261 -2.55 6.76 -7.90
C ASP A 261 -3.74 5.99 -7.32
N LEU A 262 -3.59 5.43 -6.12
CA LEU A 262 -4.58 4.59 -5.45
C LEU A 262 -4.88 5.10 -4.02
N PRO A 263 -5.53 6.27 -3.87
CA PRO A 263 -5.77 6.90 -2.57
C PRO A 263 -6.56 6.01 -1.61
N GLU A 264 -7.62 5.36 -2.08
CA GLU A 264 -8.47 4.48 -1.27
C GLU A 264 -7.71 3.26 -0.72
N THR A 265 -6.77 2.73 -1.51
CA THR A 265 -5.92 1.61 -1.08
C THR A 265 -4.99 2.04 0.04
N ILE A 266 -4.36 3.21 -0.07
CA ILE A 266 -3.53 3.78 1.00
C ILE A 266 -4.36 4.07 2.24
N ASP A 267 -5.57 4.62 2.10
CA ASP A 267 -6.46 4.89 3.24
C ASP A 267 -6.87 3.59 3.94
N LYS A 268 -7.14 2.52 3.19
CA LYS A 268 -7.43 1.19 3.75
C LYS A 268 -6.23 0.59 4.48
N ILE A 269 -5.02 0.68 3.91
CA ILE A 269 -3.78 0.24 4.57
C ILE A 269 -3.59 1.01 5.88
N ASN A 270 -3.73 2.33 5.85
CA ASN A 270 -3.60 3.17 7.04
C ASN A 270 -4.65 2.81 8.11
N ALA A 271 -5.92 2.71 7.75
CA ALA A 271 -6.99 2.34 8.68
C ALA A 271 -6.76 0.96 9.31
N THR A 272 -6.25 0.00 8.52
CA THR A 272 -5.90 -1.35 9.02
C THR A 272 -4.74 -1.29 9.99
N PHE A 273 -3.67 -0.54 9.68
CA PHE A 273 -2.55 -0.36 10.60
C PHE A 273 -3.00 0.31 11.91
N GLU A 274 -3.81 1.38 11.83
CA GLU A 274 -4.35 2.07 13.01
C GLU A 274 -5.27 1.15 13.85
N SER A 275 -6.03 0.28 13.21
CA SER A 275 -6.84 -0.73 13.91
C SER A 275 -5.97 -1.67 14.74
N TYR A 276 -4.88 -2.18 14.18
CA TYR A 276 -3.92 -3.02 14.91
C TYR A 276 -3.18 -2.21 15.98
N TRP A 277 -2.73 -1.01 15.62
CA TRP A 277 -2.01 -0.12 16.54
C TRP A 277 -2.80 0.19 17.80
N ASN A 278 -4.11 0.37 17.69
CA ASN A 278 -5.00 0.70 18.80
C ASN A 278 -5.63 -0.54 19.46
N SER A 279 -5.41 -1.72 18.94
CA SER A 279 -5.88 -2.96 19.54
C SER A 279 -5.12 -3.27 20.83
N PRO A 280 -5.79 -3.64 21.92
CA PRO A 280 -5.15 -4.06 23.17
C PRO A 280 -4.30 -5.33 23.04
N GLU A 281 -4.49 -6.10 21.97
CA GLU A 281 -3.68 -7.26 21.65
C GLU A 281 -2.22 -6.89 21.35
N PHE A 282 -1.98 -5.73 20.76
CA PHE A 282 -0.64 -5.25 20.44
C PHE A 282 -0.07 -4.42 21.59
N GLU A 283 0.73 -5.06 22.40
CA GLU A 283 1.34 -4.46 23.59
C GLU A 283 2.59 -3.66 23.25
N CYS A 284 2.77 -2.49 23.89
CA CYS A 284 3.99 -1.71 23.72
C CYS A 284 5.20 -2.48 24.24
N TYR A 285 6.25 -2.58 23.44
CA TYR A 285 7.50 -3.21 23.87
C TYR A 285 8.31 -2.26 24.77
N THR A 286 8.81 -2.81 25.86
CA THR A 286 9.75 -2.18 26.77
C THR A 286 10.89 -3.14 27.09
N GLU A 287 12.04 -2.64 27.58
CA GLU A 287 13.18 -3.49 27.92
C GLU A 287 12.83 -4.61 28.90
N GLY A 288 11.92 -4.34 29.85
CA GLY A 288 11.45 -5.34 30.80
C GLY A 288 10.70 -6.53 30.18
N GLN A 289 10.29 -6.44 28.93
CA GLN A 289 9.58 -7.50 28.21
C GLN A 289 10.49 -8.40 27.36
N LYS A 290 11.81 -8.14 27.35
CA LYS A 290 12.77 -8.93 26.57
C LYS A 290 12.69 -10.42 26.84
N GLU A 291 12.66 -10.81 28.10
CA GLU A 291 12.57 -12.23 28.49
C GLU A 291 11.27 -12.89 28.06
N ARG A 292 10.16 -12.14 28.11
CA ARG A 292 8.85 -12.60 27.59
C ARG A 292 8.92 -12.83 26.07
N LEU A 293 9.49 -11.89 25.33
CA LEU A 293 9.68 -12.02 23.88
C LEU A 293 10.55 -13.24 23.52
N VAL A 294 11.69 -13.41 24.23
CA VAL A 294 12.58 -14.55 24.01
C VAL A 294 11.85 -15.88 24.27
N ARG A 295 11.04 -15.95 25.34
CA ARG A 295 10.26 -17.16 25.65
C ARG A 295 9.20 -17.44 24.60
N ALA A 296 8.45 -16.42 24.17
CA ALA A 296 7.42 -16.56 23.14
C ALA A 296 8.01 -17.06 21.80
N LEU A 297 9.11 -16.46 21.35
CA LEU A 297 9.78 -16.88 20.10
C LEU A 297 10.40 -18.28 20.19
N LYS A 298 10.86 -18.70 21.37
CA LYS A 298 11.35 -20.07 21.57
C LYS A 298 10.22 -21.10 21.56
N ALA A 299 9.07 -20.77 22.16
CA ALA A 299 7.89 -21.63 22.16
C ALA A 299 7.42 -21.89 20.71
N GLU A 300 7.30 -20.85 19.89
CA GLU A 300 6.92 -20.98 18.49
C GLU A 300 7.89 -21.85 17.69
N LYS A 301 9.20 -21.67 17.85
CA LYS A 301 10.20 -22.52 17.18
C LYS A 301 10.12 -23.99 17.62
N TYR A 302 9.75 -24.24 18.86
CA TYR A 302 9.59 -25.60 19.37
C TYR A 302 8.34 -26.26 18.75
N PHE A 303 7.25 -25.51 18.58
CA PHE A 303 6.05 -25.98 17.88
C PHE A 303 6.36 -26.26 16.40
N GLU A 304 7.02 -25.35 15.70
CA GLU A 304 7.43 -25.53 14.29
C GLU A 304 8.30 -26.78 14.09
N ALA A 305 9.24 -27.05 15.03
CA ALA A 305 10.11 -28.24 14.96
C ALA A 305 9.38 -29.57 15.24
N ASN A 306 8.28 -29.54 15.96
CA ASN A 306 7.50 -30.72 16.32
C ASN A 306 6.26 -30.93 15.42
N GLU A 307 5.84 -29.95 14.64
CA GLU A 307 4.72 -30.08 13.69
C GLU A 307 5.06 -30.97 12.45
N THR A 308 6.27 -31.46 12.33
CA THR A 308 6.65 -32.34 11.21
C THR A 308 6.00 -33.73 11.23
N GLU A 309 5.18 -34.08 12.22
CA GLU A 309 4.59 -35.40 12.31
C GLU A 309 3.07 -35.54 12.42
N VAL A 310 2.28 -34.48 12.58
CA VAL A 310 0.81 -34.64 12.54
C VAL A 310 0.15 -33.39 11.91
N TYR A 311 -0.25 -33.52 10.67
CA TYR A 311 -1.25 -32.59 10.07
C TYR A 311 -2.63 -32.86 10.70
N THR A 312 -2.87 -32.41 11.91
CA THR A 312 -4.21 -32.08 12.35
C THR A 312 -4.40 -30.60 12.07
N MET A 313 -5.13 -30.30 11.00
CA MET A 313 -5.68 -28.95 10.82
C MET A 313 -6.66 -28.72 11.96
N ASP A 314 -6.22 -28.10 13.05
CA ASP A 314 -7.13 -27.44 13.98
C ASP A 314 -7.66 -26.19 13.27
N ILE A 315 -8.73 -26.39 12.52
CA ILE A 315 -9.47 -25.29 11.88
C ILE A 315 -10.24 -24.59 13.00
N ALA A 316 -9.63 -23.59 13.61
CA ALA A 316 -10.34 -22.70 14.53
C ALA A 316 -11.14 -21.65 13.70
N PRO A 317 -12.44 -21.52 13.96
CA PRO A 317 -13.24 -20.52 13.25
C PRO A 317 -12.81 -19.11 13.61
N TYR A 318 -12.83 -18.19 12.65
CA TYR A 318 -12.70 -16.77 12.91
C TYR A 318 -13.80 -16.28 13.87
N SER A 319 -13.56 -15.17 14.57
CA SER A 319 -14.51 -14.65 15.58
C SER A 319 -15.94 -14.51 15.05
N TYR A 320 -16.12 -14.02 13.83
CA TYR A 320 -17.44 -13.92 13.18
C TYR A 320 -18.02 -15.29 12.83
N GLN A 321 -17.19 -16.26 12.47
CA GLN A 321 -17.61 -17.63 12.22
C GLN A 321 -18.02 -18.33 13.53
N GLN A 322 -17.28 -18.09 14.61
CA GLN A 322 -17.63 -18.60 15.93
C GLN A 322 -18.97 -18.02 16.39
N GLU A 323 -19.21 -16.72 16.18
CA GLU A 323 -20.52 -16.11 16.50
C GLU A 323 -21.67 -16.72 15.70
N ILE A 324 -21.44 -17.07 14.43
CA ILE A 324 -22.42 -17.78 13.61
C ILE A 324 -22.66 -19.18 14.16
N LEU A 325 -21.61 -19.91 14.51
CA LEU A 325 -21.70 -21.25 15.08
C LEU A 325 -22.43 -21.23 16.42
N ASP A 326 -22.15 -20.28 17.30
CA ASP A 326 -22.80 -20.10 18.58
C ASP A 326 -24.31 -19.79 18.41
N LYS A 327 -24.66 -18.96 17.44
CA LYS A 327 -26.08 -18.69 17.10
C LYS A 327 -26.78 -19.92 16.55
N LEU A 328 -26.14 -20.70 15.69
CA LEU A 328 -26.68 -21.94 15.16
C LEU A 328 -26.89 -22.98 16.25
N GLU A 329 -25.94 -23.10 17.19
CA GLU A 329 -26.08 -24.01 18.32
C GLU A 329 -27.19 -23.58 19.29
N ALA A 330 -27.34 -22.26 19.53
CA ALA A 330 -28.45 -21.72 20.32
C ALA A 330 -29.81 -22.00 19.66
N GLU A 331 -29.93 -21.78 18.34
CA GLU A 331 -31.16 -22.12 17.60
C GLU A 331 -31.49 -23.62 17.69
N ARG A 332 -30.47 -24.46 17.60
CA ARG A 332 -30.61 -25.92 17.70
C ARG A 332 -31.04 -26.37 19.10
N THR A 333 -30.41 -25.85 20.15
CA THR A 333 -30.62 -26.29 21.54
C THR A 333 -31.82 -25.67 22.17
N VAL A 334 -32.10 -24.37 21.88
CA VAL A 334 -33.20 -23.64 22.51
C VAL A 334 -34.53 -23.79 21.71
N ARG A 335 -34.46 -23.78 20.37
CA ARG A 335 -35.64 -23.80 19.49
C ARG A 335 -35.86 -25.13 18.76
N GLY A 336 -34.90 -26.05 18.82
CA GLY A 336 -35.03 -27.36 18.18
C GLY A 336 -34.90 -27.33 16.64
N TYR A 337 -34.39 -26.21 16.06
CA TYR A 337 -34.26 -26.10 14.61
C TYR A 337 -33.02 -26.88 14.13
N THR A 338 -33.23 -27.83 13.21
CA THR A 338 -32.20 -28.67 12.65
C THR A 338 -31.74 -28.24 11.24
N ARG A 339 -32.41 -27.23 10.67
CA ARG A 339 -32.06 -26.66 9.35
C ARG A 339 -32.05 -25.14 9.46
N ASN A 340 -30.93 -24.58 9.13
CA ASN A 340 -30.67 -23.14 9.16
C ASN A 340 -30.04 -22.70 7.83
N LEU A 341 -30.38 -21.50 7.37
CA LEU A 341 -29.73 -20.84 6.25
C LEU A 341 -28.84 -19.74 6.81
N VAL A 342 -27.57 -19.78 6.48
CA VAL A 342 -26.61 -18.70 6.77
C VAL A 342 -26.42 -17.92 5.48
N VAL A 343 -26.76 -16.62 5.49
CA VAL A 343 -26.67 -15.72 4.34
C VAL A 343 -25.62 -14.67 4.60
#